data_bbdac81ce6d134c587e2b523b8a4c626
#
_entry.id   bbdac81ce6d134c587e2b523b8a4c626
#
_cell.length_a   1.000
_cell.length_b   1.000
_cell.length_c   1.000
_cell.angle_alpha   90.00
_cell.angle_beta   90.00
_cell.angle_gamma   90.00
#
_symmetry.space_group_name_H-M   'P 1'
#
loop_
_entity.id
_entity.type
_entity.pdbx_description
1 polymer ?
#
loop_
_entity_poly.entity_id
_entity_poly.type
_entity_poly.pdbx_seq_one_letter_code
_entity_poly.pdbx_strand_id
1 'polypeptide(L)'
;MAEAERFGFTTKKVRMKTYLDFLYCKARFRCTVEEYLLFGYNRYKNSYRKYFLTNYQRRHSLRYVNKVRLTMSKIFQYERLKDFYGREIFFLSEHDATEFTAFVKKHKKVFLKPDKASCGRGAEVFEFTDNETCQNKFEALSKKDMICEEFIFQCKEISDICPTSVNSCRILTLRDGQTVSVIAATFKTSKGSSFVDNMHADGIGAAVDVKTGVVITEGRDYANNTFIYHPMTGMVIPGIQLPFWSATLYLVKKAHLLMPESAVLGWDVAFTDNGPIIIEVNGAPGPNIHQFADKKPKGRPIMEFISNKKNRTYKLKDNIDPNA
;
A
#
# COMPACT_ATOMS: atom_id res chain seq x y z
N MET A 1 -6.01 5.14 -30.62
CA MET A 1 -6.97 6.25 -30.46
C MET A 1 -7.72 6.18 -29.15
N ALA A 2 -8.31 5.05 -28.79
CA ALA A 2 -9.07 4.89 -27.53
C ALA A 2 -8.29 5.24 -26.25
N GLU A 3 -7.01 4.88 -26.15
CA GLU A 3 -6.18 5.24 -24.98
C GLU A 3 -5.95 6.76 -24.82
N ALA A 4 -5.73 7.48 -25.92
CA ALA A 4 -5.52 8.93 -25.86
C ALA A 4 -6.80 9.67 -25.42
N GLU A 5 -7.97 9.15 -25.75
CA GLU A 5 -9.27 9.71 -25.37
C GLU A 5 -9.56 9.50 -23.88
N ARG A 6 -9.17 8.36 -23.29
CA ARG A 6 -9.26 8.12 -21.84
C ARG A 6 -8.56 9.19 -21.01
N PHE A 7 -7.50 9.81 -21.54
CA PHE A 7 -6.76 10.88 -20.87
C PHE A 7 -7.19 12.29 -21.32
N GLY A 8 -8.27 12.42 -22.09
CA GLY A 8 -8.82 13.70 -22.53
C GLY A 8 -8.07 14.35 -23.71
N PHE A 9 -7.34 13.54 -24.50
CA PHE A 9 -6.58 14.03 -25.66
C PHE A 9 -7.39 13.91 -26.96
N THR A 10 -8.36 14.78 -27.13
CA THR A 10 -9.37 14.67 -28.18
C THR A 10 -8.92 15.18 -29.56
N THR A 11 -8.00 16.15 -29.63
CA THR A 11 -7.55 16.77 -30.90
C THR A 11 -6.04 16.64 -31.12
N LYS A 12 -5.59 16.73 -32.39
CA LYS A 12 -4.16 16.69 -32.76
C LYS A 12 -3.37 17.80 -32.07
N LYS A 13 -3.93 19.00 -31.94
CA LYS A 13 -3.32 20.14 -31.25
C LYS A 13 -3.15 19.87 -29.74
N VAL A 14 -4.16 19.30 -29.10
CA VAL A 14 -4.09 18.91 -27.65
C VAL A 14 -3.05 17.82 -27.46
N ARG A 15 -3.00 16.81 -28.33
CA ARG A 15 -1.99 15.73 -28.27
C ARG A 15 -0.55 16.27 -28.37
N MET A 16 -0.31 17.16 -29.34
CA MET A 16 1.03 17.78 -29.52
C MET A 16 1.43 18.63 -28.30
N LYS A 17 0.54 19.48 -27.79
CA LYS A 17 0.78 20.28 -26.59
C LYS A 17 1.10 19.39 -25.38
N THR A 18 0.33 18.34 -25.17
CA THR A 18 0.53 17.39 -24.08
C THR A 18 1.85 16.63 -24.22
N TYR A 19 2.21 16.24 -25.44
CA TYR A 19 3.48 15.57 -25.70
C TYR A 19 4.68 16.48 -25.36
N LEU A 20 4.66 17.73 -25.78
CA LEU A 20 5.71 18.70 -25.45
C LEU A 20 5.79 18.97 -23.94
N ASP A 21 4.64 19.11 -23.26
CA ASP A 21 4.57 19.25 -21.81
C ASP A 21 5.09 18.01 -21.09
N PHE A 22 4.79 16.81 -21.61
CA PHE A 22 5.36 15.58 -21.08
C PHE A 22 6.89 15.54 -21.24
N LEU A 23 7.44 15.90 -22.41
CA LEU A 23 8.88 15.95 -22.62
C LEU A 23 9.56 16.90 -21.62
N TYR A 24 8.98 18.06 -21.40
CA TYR A 24 9.43 19.00 -20.37
C TYR A 24 9.39 18.34 -18.96
N CYS A 25 8.27 17.73 -18.59
CA CYS A 25 8.14 17.08 -17.28
C CYS A 25 9.09 15.90 -17.12
N LYS A 26 9.32 15.11 -18.18
CA LYS A 26 10.32 14.03 -18.20
C LYS A 26 11.73 14.56 -17.94
N ALA A 27 12.11 15.65 -18.60
CA ALA A 27 13.41 16.26 -18.41
C ALA A 27 13.56 16.88 -17.01
N ARG A 28 12.54 17.61 -16.54
CA ARG A 28 12.61 18.41 -15.31
C ARG A 28 12.33 17.63 -14.03
N PHE A 29 11.37 16.69 -14.06
CA PHE A 29 10.89 15.94 -12.88
C PHE A 29 11.20 14.45 -12.97
N ARG A 30 11.78 13.96 -14.07
CA ARG A 30 12.11 12.54 -14.29
C ARG A 30 10.88 11.62 -14.20
N CYS A 31 9.71 12.11 -14.60
CA CYS A 31 8.50 11.29 -14.64
C CYS A 31 8.48 10.36 -15.85
N THR A 32 7.84 9.20 -15.70
CA THR A 32 7.50 8.31 -16.81
C THR A 32 6.23 8.80 -17.53
N VAL A 33 5.91 8.24 -18.69
CA VAL A 33 4.64 8.51 -19.39
C VAL A 33 3.47 8.13 -18.51
N GLU A 34 3.54 6.95 -17.89
CA GLU A 34 2.52 6.44 -16.98
C GLU A 34 2.29 7.40 -15.81
N GLU A 35 3.37 7.83 -15.12
CA GLU A 35 3.27 8.78 -14.00
C GLU A 35 2.69 10.13 -14.44
N TYR A 36 3.11 10.62 -15.63
CA TYR A 36 2.58 11.87 -16.17
C TYR A 36 1.06 11.82 -16.36
N LEU A 37 0.57 10.71 -16.91
CA LEU A 37 -0.85 10.51 -17.20
C LEU A 37 -1.65 10.22 -15.92
N LEU A 38 -1.20 9.28 -15.10
CA LEU A 38 -1.89 8.85 -13.89
C LEU A 38 -2.00 9.96 -12.85
N PHE A 39 -0.94 10.75 -12.67
CA PHE A 39 -0.96 11.86 -11.70
C PHE A 39 -1.63 13.13 -12.25
N GLY A 40 -1.88 13.20 -13.56
CA GLY A 40 -2.49 14.37 -14.19
C GLY A 40 -1.59 15.59 -14.18
N TYR A 41 -0.29 15.41 -14.47
CA TYR A 41 0.69 16.51 -14.49
C TYR A 41 0.26 17.72 -15.32
N ASN A 42 -0.45 17.48 -16.45
CA ASN A 42 -0.98 18.52 -17.33
C ASN A 42 -1.97 19.50 -16.66
N ARG A 43 -2.51 19.13 -15.50
CA ARG A 43 -3.47 19.95 -14.75
C ARG A 43 -2.82 21.00 -13.84
N TYR A 44 -1.50 20.88 -13.59
CA TYR A 44 -0.81 21.63 -12.55
C TYR A 44 0.29 22.54 -13.11
N LYS A 45 0.55 23.65 -12.41
CA LYS A 45 1.70 24.53 -12.65
C LYS A 45 3.00 23.86 -12.13
N ASN A 46 4.15 24.27 -12.66
CA ASN A 46 5.45 23.71 -12.29
C ASN A 46 5.79 23.86 -10.80
N SER A 47 5.32 24.94 -10.15
CA SER A 47 5.47 25.16 -8.72
C SER A 47 4.86 24.05 -7.87
N TYR A 48 3.81 23.39 -8.38
CA TYR A 48 3.12 22.29 -7.74
C TYR A 48 3.61 20.91 -8.22
N ARG A 49 3.90 20.78 -9.53
CA ARG A 49 4.41 19.55 -10.16
C ARG A 49 5.66 19.00 -9.49
N LYS A 50 6.53 19.88 -8.97
CA LYS A 50 7.79 19.51 -8.29
C LYS A 50 7.57 18.64 -7.04
N TYR A 51 6.37 18.64 -6.47
CA TYR A 51 6.02 17.87 -5.27
C TYR A 51 5.42 16.47 -5.57
N PHE A 52 5.20 16.14 -6.85
CA PHE A 52 4.96 14.74 -7.20
C PHE A 52 6.22 13.93 -6.99
N LEU A 53 6.12 12.86 -6.24
CA LEU A 53 7.23 11.93 -6.01
C LEU A 53 7.20 10.84 -7.08
N THR A 54 8.02 11.00 -8.12
CA THR A 54 8.16 9.98 -9.17
C THR A 54 8.93 8.76 -8.65
N ASN A 55 8.86 7.62 -9.34
CA ASN A 55 9.65 6.44 -9.01
C ASN A 55 11.15 6.72 -9.00
N TYR A 56 11.61 7.59 -9.91
CA TYR A 56 13.00 8.04 -9.92
C TYR A 56 13.35 8.78 -8.63
N GLN A 57 12.57 9.80 -8.27
CA GLN A 57 12.79 10.60 -7.06
C GLN A 57 12.66 9.73 -5.80
N ARG A 58 11.67 8.84 -5.75
CA ARG A 58 11.51 7.88 -4.66
C ARG A 58 12.78 7.06 -4.43
N ARG A 59 13.30 6.40 -5.47
CA ARG A 59 14.52 5.59 -5.37
C ARG A 59 15.72 6.40 -4.91
N HIS A 60 15.87 7.63 -5.41
CA HIS A 60 16.98 8.51 -5.02
C HIS A 60 16.83 9.08 -3.62
N SER A 61 15.60 9.41 -3.20
CA SER A 61 15.34 10.06 -1.92
C SER A 61 15.32 9.07 -0.77
N LEU A 62 14.58 7.96 -0.90
CA LEU A 62 14.43 7.01 0.21
C LEU A 62 15.71 6.29 0.60
N ARG A 63 16.65 6.09 -0.32
CA ARG A 63 17.95 5.46 -0.01
C ARG A 63 18.76 6.20 1.07
N TYR A 64 18.52 7.50 1.26
CA TYR A 64 19.22 8.31 2.27
C TYR A 64 18.57 8.23 3.66
N VAL A 65 17.33 7.79 3.72
CA VAL A 65 16.53 7.85 4.94
C VAL A 65 15.94 6.51 5.35
N ASN A 66 16.02 5.48 4.50
CA ASN A 66 15.52 4.15 4.77
C ASN A 66 16.59 3.07 4.54
N LYS A 67 16.68 2.10 5.44
CA LYS A 67 17.42 0.85 5.24
C LYS A 67 16.52 -0.21 4.61
N VAL A 68 16.18 -0.02 3.33
CA VAL A 68 15.17 -0.80 2.60
C VAL A 68 15.39 -2.31 2.67
N ARG A 69 16.65 -2.79 2.61
CA ARG A 69 16.95 -4.23 2.63
C ARG A 69 16.47 -4.94 3.89
N LEU A 70 16.52 -4.26 5.05
CA LEU A 70 16.05 -4.83 6.31
C LEU A 70 14.53 -4.96 6.34
N THR A 71 13.83 -4.00 5.76
CA THR A 71 12.37 -3.96 5.77
C THR A 71 11.72 -4.74 4.63
N MET A 72 12.48 -5.51 3.84
CA MET A 72 11.94 -6.37 2.78
C MET A 72 11.58 -7.79 3.26
N SER A 73 12.22 -8.28 4.31
CA SER A 73 11.90 -9.60 4.90
C SER A 73 10.68 -9.48 5.80
N LYS A 74 9.67 -10.31 5.57
CA LYS A 74 8.47 -10.40 6.40
C LYS A 74 8.79 -11.04 7.76
N ILE A 75 9.77 -11.94 7.81
CA ILE A 75 10.30 -12.50 9.06
C ILE A 75 10.81 -11.39 9.96
N PHE A 76 11.70 -10.52 9.43
CA PHE A 76 12.21 -9.36 10.17
C PHE A 76 11.08 -8.41 10.61
N GLN A 77 10.09 -8.18 9.74
CA GLN A 77 8.94 -7.34 10.07
C GLN A 77 8.15 -7.97 11.25
N TYR A 78 7.88 -9.26 11.17
CA TYR A 78 7.12 -9.95 12.21
C TYR A 78 7.85 -9.95 13.56
N GLU A 79 9.14 -10.30 13.61
CA GLU A 79 9.93 -10.28 14.83
C GLU A 79 9.85 -8.92 15.56
N ARG A 80 9.86 -7.81 14.80
CA ARG A 80 9.78 -6.45 15.31
C ARG A 80 8.36 -6.00 15.69
N LEU A 81 7.37 -6.49 14.99
CA LEU A 81 6.01 -5.96 15.00
C LEU A 81 4.97 -7.02 15.36
N LYS A 82 5.35 -8.17 15.93
CA LYS A 82 4.45 -9.27 16.23
C LYS A 82 3.16 -8.86 16.96
N ASP A 83 3.27 -7.93 17.91
CA ASP A 83 2.14 -7.44 18.70
C ASP A 83 1.16 -6.57 17.89
N PHE A 84 1.53 -6.18 16.67
CA PHE A 84 0.73 -5.35 15.76
C PHE A 84 0.12 -6.11 14.59
N TYR A 85 0.51 -7.39 14.41
CA TYR A 85 -0.02 -8.22 13.33
C TYR A 85 -1.42 -8.77 13.65
N GLY A 86 -1.76 -8.91 14.93
CA GLY A 86 -3.09 -9.35 15.39
C GLY A 86 -3.51 -10.74 14.88
N ARG A 87 -2.56 -11.56 14.41
CA ARG A 87 -2.76 -12.93 13.95
C ARG A 87 -1.51 -13.76 14.14
N GLU A 88 -1.67 -15.07 14.17
CA GLU A 88 -0.57 -16.01 14.28
C GLU A 88 0.16 -16.16 12.93
N ILE A 89 1.49 -16.24 13.01
CA ILE A 89 2.37 -16.43 11.85
C ILE A 89 3.30 -17.60 12.13
N PHE A 90 3.47 -18.45 11.13
CA PHE A 90 4.25 -19.67 11.19
C PHE A 90 5.29 -19.68 10.08
N PHE A 91 6.55 -19.81 10.42
CA PHE A 91 7.66 -19.86 9.47
C PHE A 91 8.00 -21.30 9.12
N LEU A 92 7.80 -21.70 7.86
CA LEU A 92 8.01 -23.09 7.44
C LEU A 92 9.48 -23.53 7.61
N SER A 93 10.44 -22.62 7.57
CA SER A 93 11.86 -22.91 7.75
C SER A 93 12.26 -23.23 9.18
N GLU A 94 11.41 -22.94 10.17
CA GLU A 94 11.70 -23.09 11.61
C GLU A 94 10.95 -24.28 12.25
N HIS A 95 10.11 -24.97 11.47
CA HIS A 95 9.17 -25.97 11.96
C HIS A 95 9.11 -27.20 11.07
N ASP A 96 8.49 -28.28 11.56
CA ASP A 96 8.28 -29.53 10.84
C ASP A 96 6.84 -29.68 10.27
N ALA A 97 6.62 -30.77 9.53
CA ALA A 97 5.33 -31.06 8.90
C ALA A 97 4.21 -31.33 9.93
N THR A 98 4.55 -31.85 11.11
CA THR A 98 3.59 -32.14 12.18
C THR A 98 3.08 -30.83 12.78
N GLU A 99 3.99 -29.92 13.09
CA GLU A 99 3.68 -28.59 13.62
C GLU A 99 2.88 -27.76 12.59
N PHE A 100 3.27 -27.82 11.32
CA PHE A 100 2.51 -27.18 10.23
C PHE A 100 1.09 -27.73 10.13
N THR A 101 0.94 -29.06 10.18
CA THR A 101 -0.38 -29.68 10.16
C THR A 101 -1.23 -29.26 11.35
N ALA A 102 -0.64 -29.18 12.55
CA ALA A 102 -1.33 -28.70 13.75
C ALA A 102 -1.79 -27.24 13.60
N PHE A 103 -0.93 -26.38 13.04
CA PHE A 103 -1.24 -24.99 12.79
C PHE A 103 -2.40 -24.84 11.80
N VAL A 104 -2.35 -25.52 10.65
CA VAL A 104 -3.43 -25.49 9.65
C VAL A 104 -4.73 -26.06 10.21
N LYS A 105 -4.66 -27.15 10.97
CA LYS A 105 -5.84 -27.76 11.63
C LYS A 105 -6.48 -26.83 12.65
N LYS A 106 -5.69 -26.08 13.41
CA LYS A 106 -6.15 -25.07 14.38
C LYS A 106 -6.93 -23.97 13.69
N HIS A 107 -6.36 -23.37 12.64
CA HIS A 107 -6.92 -22.19 11.98
C HIS A 107 -7.95 -22.52 10.88
N LYS A 108 -8.01 -23.80 10.42
CA LYS A 108 -8.86 -24.31 9.33
C LYS A 108 -8.54 -23.70 7.95
N LYS A 109 -8.23 -22.44 7.89
CA LYS A 109 -7.89 -21.67 6.69
C LYS A 109 -6.69 -20.81 6.98
N VAL A 110 -5.69 -20.86 6.10
CA VAL A 110 -4.43 -20.12 6.24
C VAL A 110 -4.04 -19.46 4.93
N PHE A 111 -3.14 -18.49 5.03
CA PHE A 111 -2.57 -17.79 3.90
C PHE A 111 -1.08 -18.08 3.79
N LEU A 112 -0.68 -18.70 2.69
CA LEU A 112 0.71 -19.04 2.38
C LEU A 112 1.31 -18.00 1.45
N LYS A 113 2.50 -17.48 1.78
CA LYS A 113 3.21 -16.51 0.94
C LYS A 113 4.72 -16.62 1.07
N PRO A 114 5.49 -16.31 -0.01
CA PRO A 114 6.95 -16.23 0.09
C PRO A 114 7.41 -15.05 0.96
N ASP A 115 8.52 -15.24 1.71
CA ASP A 115 9.10 -14.15 2.55
C ASP A 115 9.43 -12.92 1.71
N LYS A 116 10.18 -13.08 0.62
CA LYS A 116 10.73 -11.95 -0.15
C LYS A 116 9.96 -11.58 -1.42
N ALA A 117 8.77 -12.18 -1.64
CA ALA A 117 7.95 -11.81 -2.80
C ALA A 117 7.12 -10.55 -2.54
N SER A 118 6.77 -9.87 -3.63
CA SER A 118 5.90 -8.69 -3.62
C SER A 118 4.74 -8.86 -4.59
N CYS A 119 3.70 -8.04 -4.44
CA CYS A 119 2.54 -8.04 -5.32
C CYS A 119 1.73 -9.34 -5.31
N GLY A 120 1.68 -10.06 -4.20
CA GLY A 120 0.91 -11.31 -4.07
C GLY A 120 1.43 -12.49 -4.90
N ARG A 121 2.61 -12.36 -5.53
CA ARG A 121 3.17 -13.44 -6.35
C ARG A 121 3.54 -14.65 -5.50
N GLY A 122 3.00 -15.82 -5.89
CA GLY A 122 3.23 -17.07 -5.17
C GLY A 122 2.48 -17.18 -3.84
N ALA A 123 1.54 -16.28 -3.59
CA ALA A 123 0.65 -16.37 -2.44
C ALA A 123 -0.57 -17.22 -2.79
N GLU A 124 -1.04 -17.99 -1.83
CA GLU A 124 -2.21 -18.85 -1.97
C GLU A 124 -2.97 -18.99 -0.65
N VAL A 125 -4.26 -19.28 -0.77
CA VAL A 125 -5.10 -19.69 0.35
C VAL A 125 -5.06 -21.21 0.44
N PHE A 126 -4.88 -21.74 1.65
CA PHE A 126 -4.88 -23.19 1.89
C PHE A 126 -5.85 -23.52 3.03
N GLU A 127 -6.70 -24.50 2.82
CA GLU A 127 -7.70 -24.94 3.79
C GLU A 127 -7.38 -26.35 4.29
N PHE A 128 -7.65 -26.60 5.56
CA PHE A 128 -7.47 -27.92 6.16
C PHE A 128 -8.48 -28.90 5.58
N THR A 129 -8.00 -29.99 5.01
CA THR A 129 -8.81 -31.14 4.59
C THR A 129 -8.52 -32.36 5.45
N ASP A 130 -7.25 -32.78 5.47
CA ASP A 130 -6.75 -33.93 6.21
C ASP A 130 -5.23 -33.76 6.49
N ASN A 131 -4.69 -34.64 7.33
CA ASN A 131 -3.28 -34.57 7.74
C ASN A 131 -2.31 -34.87 6.60
N GLU A 132 -2.64 -35.82 5.72
CA GLU A 132 -1.78 -36.21 4.59
C GLU A 132 -1.64 -35.07 3.59
N THR A 133 -2.73 -34.42 3.25
CA THR A 133 -2.72 -33.23 2.38
C THR A 133 -1.86 -32.10 2.95
N CYS A 134 -1.91 -31.89 4.27
CA CYS A 134 -1.05 -30.89 4.94
C CYS A 134 0.43 -31.28 4.88
N GLN A 135 0.79 -32.54 5.13
CA GLN A 135 2.16 -33.02 5.05
C GLN A 135 2.73 -32.87 3.65
N ASN A 136 2.00 -33.32 2.63
CA ASN A 136 2.38 -33.17 1.22
C ASN A 136 2.57 -31.69 0.85
N LYS A 137 1.69 -30.80 1.35
CA LYS A 137 1.81 -29.35 1.13
C LYS A 137 3.07 -28.78 1.78
N PHE A 138 3.38 -29.17 3.01
CA PHE A 138 4.60 -28.77 3.70
C PHE A 138 5.86 -29.22 2.93
N GLU A 139 5.95 -30.48 2.52
CA GLU A 139 7.09 -31.01 1.76
C GLU A 139 7.32 -30.24 0.44
N ALA A 140 6.24 -29.86 -0.25
CA ALA A 140 6.31 -29.08 -1.48
C ALA A 140 6.83 -27.64 -1.26
N LEU A 141 6.68 -27.10 -0.05
CA LEU A 141 6.97 -25.70 0.27
C LEU A 141 8.16 -25.51 1.22
N SER A 142 8.54 -26.52 2.03
CA SER A 142 9.58 -26.41 3.09
C SER A 142 10.97 -26.01 2.59
N LYS A 143 11.26 -26.30 1.31
CA LYS A 143 12.52 -25.88 0.65
C LYS A 143 12.50 -24.44 0.14
N LYS A 144 11.37 -23.72 0.31
CA LYS A 144 11.19 -22.35 -0.12
C LYS A 144 11.04 -21.49 1.15
N ASP A 145 11.54 -20.28 1.10
CA ASP A 145 11.32 -19.29 2.18
C ASP A 145 9.83 -18.89 2.23
N MET A 146 8.99 -19.77 2.80
CA MET A 146 7.53 -19.57 2.89
C MET A 146 7.08 -19.25 4.30
N ILE A 147 6.05 -18.43 4.37
CA ILE A 147 5.36 -18.04 5.60
C ILE A 147 3.91 -18.50 5.48
N CYS A 148 3.42 -19.11 6.55
CA CYS A 148 2.01 -19.45 6.73
C CYS A 148 1.41 -18.50 7.78
N GLU A 149 0.33 -17.84 7.44
CA GLU A 149 -0.37 -16.89 8.32
C GLU A 149 -1.79 -17.37 8.56
N GLU A 150 -2.29 -17.15 9.76
CA GLU A 150 -3.72 -17.22 10.04
C GLU A 150 -4.48 -16.35 9.03
N PHE A 151 -5.59 -16.87 8.49
CA PHE A 151 -6.39 -16.15 7.49
C PHE A 151 -7.08 -14.94 8.12
N ILE A 152 -7.04 -13.81 7.43
CA ILE A 152 -7.65 -12.56 7.89
C ILE A 152 -9.16 -12.59 7.58
N PHE A 153 -9.98 -12.64 8.61
CA PHE A 153 -11.42 -12.40 8.51
C PHE A 153 -11.69 -10.93 8.80
N GLN A 154 -12.22 -10.24 7.80
CA GLN A 154 -12.52 -8.81 7.91
C GLN A 154 -13.87 -8.59 8.59
N CYS A 155 -14.00 -7.44 9.28
CA CYS A 155 -15.31 -6.99 9.77
C CYS A 155 -16.29 -6.82 8.61
N LYS A 156 -17.57 -6.95 8.92
CA LYS A 156 -18.64 -7.00 7.91
C LYS A 156 -18.66 -5.78 7.02
N GLU A 157 -18.51 -4.58 7.59
CA GLU A 157 -18.57 -3.31 6.86
C GLU A 157 -17.51 -3.20 5.75
N ILE A 158 -16.38 -3.86 5.94
CA ILE A 158 -15.27 -3.86 4.97
C ILE A 158 -15.37 -5.06 4.03
N SER A 159 -15.73 -6.24 4.54
CA SER A 159 -15.86 -7.44 3.70
C SER A 159 -16.99 -7.32 2.67
N ASP A 160 -18.08 -6.63 3.00
CA ASP A 160 -19.21 -6.42 2.10
C ASP A 160 -18.83 -5.61 0.85
N ILE A 161 -17.76 -4.81 0.90
CA ILE A 161 -17.29 -4.02 -0.24
C ILE A 161 -16.78 -4.96 -1.36
N CYS A 162 -15.94 -5.92 -1.01
CA CYS A 162 -15.48 -6.98 -1.89
C CYS A 162 -15.22 -8.25 -1.06
N PRO A 163 -16.17 -9.20 -0.99
CA PRO A 163 -16.07 -10.38 -0.12
C PRO A 163 -14.98 -11.37 -0.54
N THR A 164 -14.53 -11.31 -1.79
CA THR A 164 -13.56 -12.24 -2.37
C THR A 164 -12.11 -11.87 -2.05
N SER A 165 -11.86 -10.66 -1.56
CA SER A 165 -10.50 -10.18 -1.25
C SER A 165 -10.40 -9.50 0.10
N VAL A 166 -9.18 -9.46 0.65
CA VAL A 166 -8.90 -8.61 1.80
C VAL A 166 -8.80 -7.17 1.32
N ASN A 167 -9.82 -6.36 1.65
CA ASN A 167 -9.80 -4.92 1.38
C ASN A 167 -8.92 -4.24 2.44
N SER A 168 -7.96 -3.43 2.03
CA SER A 168 -6.99 -2.85 2.96
C SER A 168 -6.85 -1.34 2.81
N CYS A 169 -6.19 -0.71 3.78
CA CYS A 169 -5.77 0.68 3.68
C CYS A 169 -4.24 0.76 3.62
N ARG A 170 -3.69 1.32 2.51
CA ARG A 170 -2.30 1.71 2.44
C ARG A 170 -2.12 3.05 3.13
N ILE A 171 -1.28 3.11 4.16
CA ILE A 171 -0.99 4.33 4.92
C ILE A 171 0.49 4.68 4.75
N LEU A 172 0.79 5.92 4.37
CA LEU A 172 2.14 6.44 4.23
C LEU A 172 2.49 7.27 5.45
N THR A 173 3.58 6.90 6.13
CA THR A 173 4.05 7.61 7.32
C THR A 173 5.45 8.17 7.13
N LEU A 174 5.72 9.31 7.78
CA LEU A 174 7.04 9.92 7.92
C LEU A 174 7.39 10.04 9.39
N ARG A 175 8.55 9.52 9.76
CA ARG A 175 9.09 9.61 11.12
C ARG A 175 10.26 10.58 11.19
N ASP A 176 10.22 11.44 12.18
CA ASP A 176 11.32 12.30 12.59
C ASP A 176 11.52 12.21 14.10
N GLY A 177 12.62 11.62 14.51
CA GLY A 177 12.88 11.33 15.91
C GLY A 177 11.77 10.46 16.52
N GLN A 178 11.04 11.00 17.48
CA GLN A 178 9.91 10.35 18.15
C GLN A 178 8.54 10.75 17.55
N THR A 179 8.53 11.67 16.59
CA THR A 179 7.30 12.12 15.94
C THR A 179 7.03 11.31 14.68
N VAL A 180 5.82 10.77 14.54
CA VAL A 180 5.36 10.07 13.35
C VAL A 180 4.13 10.77 12.79
N SER A 181 4.26 11.28 11.57
CA SER A 181 3.18 11.91 10.81
C SER A 181 2.63 10.97 9.76
N VAL A 182 1.31 10.95 9.59
CA VAL A 182 0.64 10.26 8.48
C VAL A 182 0.52 11.25 7.32
N ILE A 183 1.13 10.92 6.18
CA ILE A 183 1.18 11.78 4.99
C ILE A 183 0.00 11.55 4.07
N ALA A 184 -0.41 10.29 3.91
CA ALA A 184 -1.48 9.90 3.00
C ALA A 184 -2.06 8.55 3.41
N ALA A 185 -3.31 8.33 3.05
CA ALA A 185 -4.00 7.05 3.17
C ALA A 185 -4.79 6.76 1.89
N THR A 186 -4.82 5.50 1.48
CA THR A 186 -5.52 5.03 0.28
C THR A 186 -6.19 3.70 0.58
N PHE A 187 -7.50 3.67 0.47
CA PHE A 187 -8.28 2.45 0.52
C PHE A 187 -8.02 1.63 -0.74
N LYS A 188 -7.83 0.32 -0.60
CA LYS A 188 -7.58 -0.62 -1.69
C LYS A 188 -8.59 -1.75 -1.63
N THR A 189 -9.11 -2.13 -2.80
CA THR A 189 -9.99 -3.28 -3.00
C THR A 189 -9.69 -3.92 -4.35
N SER A 190 -10.06 -5.19 -4.55
CA SER A 190 -10.02 -5.81 -5.89
C SER A 190 -11.32 -5.51 -6.65
N LYS A 191 -11.37 -5.84 -7.94
CA LYS A 191 -12.64 -5.79 -8.71
C LYS A 191 -13.51 -7.05 -8.53
N GLY A 192 -13.04 -8.01 -7.73
CA GLY A 192 -13.75 -9.25 -7.43
C GLY A 192 -13.12 -10.51 -8.04
N SER A 193 -12.15 -10.37 -8.94
CA SER A 193 -11.48 -11.51 -9.61
C SER A 193 -10.28 -12.08 -8.85
N SER A 194 -9.83 -11.42 -7.78
CA SER A 194 -8.62 -11.76 -7.03
C SER A 194 -8.89 -11.76 -5.53
N PHE A 195 -8.23 -12.65 -4.78
CA PHE A 195 -8.24 -12.66 -3.31
C PHE A 195 -7.26 -11.64 -2.70
N VAL A 196 -6.47 -10.93 -3.52
CA VAL A 196 -5.59 -9.84 -3.08
C VAL A 196 -6.02 -8.52 -3.72
N ASP A 197 -5.93 -7.43 -2.96
CA ASP A 197 -6.25 -6.07 -3.37
C ASP A 197 -5.09 -5.36 -4.13
N ASN A 198 -4.25 -6.14 -4.80
CA ASN A 198 -3.06 -5.62 -5.45
C ASN A 198 -3.42 -4.76 -6.67
N MET A 199 -2.97 -3.51 -6.66
CA MET A 199 -3.21 -2.53 -7.72
C MET A 199 -2.71 -2.96 -9.11
N HIS A 200 -1.65 -3.79 -9.18
CA HIS A 200 -1.14 -4.35 -10.45
C HIS A 200 -1.91 -5.58 -10.93
N ALA A 201 -2.71 -6.19 -10.04
CA ALA A 201 -3.50 -7.38 -10.31
C ALA A 201 -5.00 -7.07 -10.20
N ASP A 202 -5.47 -6.04 -10.93
CA ASP A 202 -6.87 -5.65 -10.98
C ASP A 202 -7.41 -4.87 -9.76
N GLY A 203 -6.52 -4.22 -8.99
CA GLY A 203 -6.93 -3.45 -7.82
C GLY A 203 -7.52 -2.07 -8.13
N ILE A 204 -8.34 -1.60 -7.23
CA ILE A 204 -8.92 -0.25 -7.18
C ILE A 204 -8.36 0.48 -5.96
N GLY A 205 -7.91 1.72 -6.14
CA GLY A 205 -7.48 2.60 -5.04
C GLY A 205 -8.31 3.88 -4.98
N ALA A 206 -8.71 4.27 -3.77
CA ALA A 206 -9.43 5.51 -3.50
C ALA A 206 -8.78 6.27 -2.34
N ALA A 207 -8.67 7.60 -2.45
CA ALA A 207 -8.05 8.41 -1.41
C ALA A 207 -8.92 8.48 -0.16
N VAL A 208 -8.25 8.41 1.00
CA VAL A 208 -8.87 8.51 2.31
C VAL A 208 -8.46 9.84 2.96
N ASP A 209 -9.41 10.55 3.54
CA ASP A 209 -9.13 11.69 4.41
C ASP A 209 -8.41 11.19 5.68
N VAL A 210 -7.18 11.67 5.88
CA VAL A 210 -6.33 11.20 6.98
C VAL A 210 -6.92 11.58 8.35
N LYS A 211 -7.71 12.65 8.45
CA LYS A 211 -8.28 13.10 9.71
C LYS A 211 -9.50 12.26 10.12
N THR A 212 -10.35 11.93 9.15
CA THR A 212 -11.66 11.31 9.41
C THR A 212 -11.71 9.82 9.11
N GLY A 213 -10.85 9.31 8.21
CA GLY A 213 -10.91 7.93 7.72
C GLY A 213 -11.99 7.69 6.66
N VAL A 214 -12.60 8.75 6.16
CA VAL A 214 -13.59 8.66 5.09
C VAL A 214 -12.90 8.54 3.73
N VAL A 215 -13.37 7.65 2.87
CA VAL A 215 -12.97 7.58 1.46
C VAL A 215 -13.56 8.78 0.73
N ILE A 216 -12.71 9.66 0.20
CA ILE A 216 -13.11 10.98 -0.34
C ILE A 216 -13.07 11.06 -1.87
N THR A 217 -12.64 10.01 -2.56
CA THR A 217 -12.62 9.98 -4.02
C THR A 217 -13.30 8.74 -4.57
N GLU A 218 -13.67 8.82 -5.86
CA GLU A 218 -13.97 7.63 -6.66
C GLU A 218 -12.78 6.67 -6.61
N GLY A 219 -13.06 5.38 -6.74
CA GLY A 219 -12.03 4.37 -6.97
C GLY A 219 -11.36 4.56 -8.33
N ARG A 220 -10.07 4.22 -8.42
CA ARG A 220 -9.29 4.26 -9.68
C ARG A 220 -8.43 3.02 -9.83
N ASP A 221 -8.27 2.56 -11.06
CA ASP A 221 -7.28 1.53 -11.41
C ASP A 221 -6.10 2.13 -12.20
N TYR A 222 -5.06 1.34 -12.43
CA TYR A 222 -3.90 1.80 -13.21
C TYR A 222 -4.18 2.01 -14.71
N ALA A 223 -5.30 1.53 -15.23
CA ALA A 223 -5.78 1.89 -16.55
C ALA A 223 -6.50 3.26 -16.57
N ASN A 224 -6.52 3.98 -15.42
CA ASN A 224 -7.20 5.25 -15.22
C ASN A 224 -8.74 5.19 -15.38
N ASN A 225 -9.32 4.00 -15.25
CA ASN A 225 -10.76 3.89 -15.10
C ASN A 225 -11.18 4.41 -13.73
N THR A 226 -12.39 4.95 -13.63
CA THR A 226 -12.97 5.46 -12.39
C THR A 226 -14.21 4.66 -12.01
N PHE A 227 -14.41 4.47 -10.70
CA PHE A 227 -15.46 3.65 -10.13
C PHE A 227 -16.14 4.40 -8.99
N ILE A 228 -17.35 4.89 -9.21
CA ILE A 228 -18.22 5.39 -8.13
C ILE A 228 -18.79 4.20 -7.37
N TYR A 229 -19.18 3.17 -8.12
CA TYR A 229 -19.70 1.91 -7.59
C TYR A 229 -18.66 0.80 -7.72
N HIS A 230 -18.56 -0.05 -6.71
CA HIS A 230 -17.69 -1.22 -6.76
C HIS A 230 -18.20 -2.20 -7.82
N PRO A 231 -17.35 -2.69 -8.77
CA PRO A 231 -17.79 -3.46 -9.92
C PRO A 231 -18.53 -4.76 -9.58
N MET A 232 -18.13 -5.42 -8.48
CA MET A 232 -18.72 -6.70 -8.06
C MET A 232 -20.00 -6.50 -7.23
N THR A 233 -19.99 -5.57 -6.29
CA THR A 233 -21.06 -5.46 -5.28
C THR A 233 -22.03 -4.31 -5.52
N GLY A 234 -21.66 -3.35 -6.36
CA GLY A 234 -22.44 -2.12 -6.55
C GLY A 234 -22.37 -1.14 -5.38
N MET A 235 -21.59 -1.40 -4.34
CA MET A 235 -21.43 -0.47 -3.21
C MET A 235 -20.79 0.83 -3.66
N VAL A 236 -21.25 1.96 -3.09
CA VAL A 236 -20.70 3.29 -3.35
C VAL A 236 -19.35 3.40 -2.68
N ILE A 237 -18.30 3.72 -3.44
CA ILE A 237 -16.92 3.85 -2.91
C ILE A 237 -16.70 5.17 -2.18
N PRO A 238 -17.03 6.35 -2.74
CA PRO A 238 -16.93 7.61 -2.00
C PRO A 238 -17.87 7.62 -0.80
N GLY A 239 -17.38 8.04 0.34
CA GLY A 239 -18.17 8.10 1.57
C GLY A 239 -18.02 6.87 2.48
N ILE A 240 -17.36 5.79 2.04
CA ILE A 240 -17.05 4.66 2.92
C ILE A 240 -16.27 5.20 4.12
N GLN A 241 -16.78 4.93 5.33
CA GLN A 241 -16.08 5.18 6.58
C GLN A 241 -15.25 3.95 6.92
N LEU A 242 -13.92 4.09 6.98
CA LEU A 242 -13.06 3.03 7.48
C LEU A 242 -13.24 2.88 8.99
N PRO A 243 -13.55 1.68 9.49
CA PRO A 243 -13.79 1.47 10.92
C PRO A 243 -12.50 1.62 11.72
N PHE A 244 -12.63 1.88 13.01
CA PHE A 244 -11.50 1.98 13.94
C PHE A 244 -10.40 2.98 13.52
N TRP A 245 -10.74 4.06 12.82
CA TRP A 245 -9.75 4.93 12.21
C TRP A 245 -8.74 5.51 13.19
N SER A 246 -9.19 6.00 14.34
CA SER A 246 -8.27 6.51 15.39
C SER A 246 -7.31 5.44 15.90
N ALA A 247 -7.79 4.21 16.09
CA ALA A 247 -6.96 3.07 16.47
C ALA A 247 -5.97 2.70 15.36
N THR A 248 -6.40 2.80 14.09
CA THR A 248 -5.52 2.59 12.92
C THR A 248 -4.37 3.57 12.88
N LEU A 249 -4.64 4.86 13.07
CA LEU A 249 -3.59 5.89 13.13
C LEU A 249 -2.63 5.67 14.31
N TYR A 250 -3.16 5.29 15.46
CA TYR A 250 -2.35 4.94 16.62
C TYR A 250 -1.46 3.72 16.36
N LEU A 251 -2.03 2.65 15.80
CA LEU A 251 -1.34 1.41 15.44
C LEU A 251 -0.11 1.69 14.56
N VAL A 252 -0.30 2.36 13.40
CA VAL A 252 0.80 2.60 12.45
C VAL A 252 1.85 3.56 13.00
N LYS A 253 1.46 4.54 13.81
CA LYS A 253 2.41 5.46 14.46
C LYS A 253 3.26 4.73 15.49
N LYS A 254 2.68 3.90 16.33
CA LYS A 254 3.40 3.09 17.33
C LYS A 254 4.31 2.06 16.67
N ALA A 255 3.81 1.33 15.67
CA ALA A 255 4.60 0.38 14.91
C ALA A 255 5.80 1.05 14.21
N HIS A 256 5.64 2.27 13.67
CA HIS A 256 6.74 2.97 13.02
C HIS A 256 7.86 3.36 13.99
N LEU A 257 7.57 3.62 15.24
CA LEU A 257 8.60 3.91 16.25
C LEU A 257 9.52 2.70 16.50
N LEU A 258 9.02 1.47 16.27
CA LEU A 258 9.80 0.24 16.37
C LEU A 258 10.67 -0.03 15.13
N MET A 259 10.55 0.77 14.07
CA MET A 259 11.29 0.66 12.81
C MET A 259 12.22 1.87 12.59
N PRO A 260 13.19 2.11 13.51
CA PRO A 260 14.04 3.31 13.48
C PRO A 260 14.96 3.41 12.25
N GLU A 261 15.13 2.31 11.54
CA GLU A 261 15.99 2.22 10.36
C GLU A 261 15.40 2.93 9.13
N SER A 262 14.11 3.28 9.18
CA SER A 262 13.41 3.89 8.07
C SER A 262 12.62 5.11 8.51
N ALA A 263 12.79 6.23 7.81
CA ALA A 263 12.02 7.44 8.06
C ALA A 263 10.67 7.46 7.33
N VAL A 264 10.54 6.75 6.21
CA VAL A 264 9.31 6.71 5.40
C VAL A 264 8.87 5.27 5.23
N LEU A 265 7.70 4.92 5.72
CA LEU A 265 7.15 3.57 5.63
C LEU A 265 5.73 3.60 5.04
N GLY A 266 5.39 2.54 4.32
CA GLY A 266 4.03 2.27 3.85
C GLY A 266 3.47 1.05 4.58
N TRP A 267 2.29 1.19 5.15
CA TRP A 267 1.61 0.18 5.95
C TRP A 267 0.39 -0.32 5.20
N ASP A 268 0.25 -1.62 5.03
CA ASP A 268 -1.02 -2.22 4.63
C ASP A 268 -1.76 -2.67 5.88
N VAL A 269 -2.95 -2.13 6.10
CA VAL A 269 -3.78 -2.37 7.28
C VAL A 269 -5.10 -2.99 6.86
N ALA A 270 -5.47 -4.11 7.47
CA ALA A 270 -6.80 -4.71 7.37
C ALA A 270 -7.64 -4.37 8.61
N PHE A 271 -8.95 -4.55 8.49
CA PHE A 271 -9.94 -4.25 9.53
C PHE A 271 -10.70 -5.52 9.88
N THR A 272 -10.54 -5.98 11.11
CA THR A 272 -11.24 -7.16 11.67
C THR A 272 -12.27 -6.71 12.71
N ASP A 273 -13.12 -7.63 13.18
CA ASP A 273 -14.07 -7.34 14.27
C ASP A 273 -13.37 -6.92 15.56
N ASN A 274 -12.09 -7.32 15.74
CA ASN A 274 -11.25 -6.97 16.90
C ASN A 274 -10.44 -5.68 16.70
N GLY A 275 -10.59 -4.99 15.57
CA GLY A 275 -9.87 -3.76 15.24
C GLY A 275 -8.92 -3.87 14.06
N PRO A 276 -8.08 -2.83 13.85
CA PRO A 276 -7.13 -2.80 12.75
C PRO A 276 -5.91 -3.68 13.03
N ILE A 277 -5.41 -4.37 11.99
CA ILE A 277 -4.20 -5.19 12.04
C ILE A 277 -3.26 -4.87 10.88
N ILE A 278 -1.94 -4.98 11.09
CA ILE A 278 -0.96 -4.81 10.03
C ILE A 278 -0.88 -6.07 9.17
N ILE A 279 -1.02 -5.93 7.86
CA ILE A 279 -0.80 -7.01 6.89
C ILE A 279 0.69 -7.12 6.56
N GLU A 280 1.30 -5.97 6.17
CA GLU A 280 2.72 -5.87 5.85
C GLU A 280 3.24 -4.43 5.92
N VAL A 281 4.57 -4.30 5.97
CA VAL A 281 5.28 -3.02 5.93
C VAL A 281 6.09 -2.91 4.66
N ASN A 282 6.00 -1.75 4.00
CA ASN A 282 6.76 -1.45 2.80
C ASN A 282 7.88 -0.44 3.13
N GLY A 283 9.13 -0.90 3.15
CA GLY A 283 10.31 -0.07 3.42
C GLY A 283 10.72 0.84 2.25
N ALA A 284 10.18 0.60 1.07
CA ALA A 284 10.33 1.46 -0.10
C ALA A 284 8.95 1.76 -0.71
N PRO A 285 8.05 2.42 0.06
CA PRO A 285 6.67 2.60 -0.36
C PRO A 285 6.60 3.34 -1.70
N GLY A 286 5.79 2.81 -2.62
CA GLY A 286 5.46 3.48 -3.86
C GLY A 286 4.49 4.63 -3.58
N PRO A 287 4.84 5.88 -3.90
CA PRO A 287 3.93 7.02 -3.68
C PRO A 287 2.80 7.04 -4.71
N ASN A 288 2.94 6.25 -5.78
CA ASN A 288 2.03 6.26 -6.93
C ASN A 288 0.59 6.04 -6.50
N ILE A 289 0.34 5.04 -5.65
CA ILE A 289 -1.00 4.69 -5.20
C ILE A 289 -1.74 5.87 -4.54
N HIS A 290 -1.03 6.66 -3.74
CA HIS A 290 -1.63 7.82 -3.08
C HIS A 290 -1.84 8.99 -4.04
N GLN A 291 -0.88 9.19 -4.97
CA GLN A 291 -0.90 10.34 -5.88
C GLN A 291 -1.85 10.15 -7.06
N PHE A 292 -2.07 8.90 -7.51
CA PHE A 292 -3.04 8.68 -8.57
C PHE A 292 -4.48 8.65 -8.06
N ALA A 293 -4.71 8.23 -6.83
CA ALA A 293 -6.05 8.12 -6.24
C ALA A 293 -6.79 9.48 -6.23
N ASP A 294 -6.12 10.55 -5.81
CA ASP A 294 -6.67 11.91 -5.79
C ASP A 294 -6.01 12.89 -6.78
N LYS A 295 -5.03 12.40 -7.56
CA LYS A 295 -4.20 13.18 -8.49
C LYS A 295 -3.46 14.34 -7.82
N LYS A 296 -3.12 14.23 -6.54
CA LYS A 296 -2.40 15.26 -5.79
C LYS A 296 -0.99 14.80 -5.41
N PRO A 297 0.02 15.68 -5.40
CA PRO A 297 1.36 15.35 -4.97
C PRO A 297 1.40 15.06 -3.47
N LYS A 298 2.19 14.04 -3.09
CA LYS A 298 2.40 13.63 -1.69
C LYS A 298 3.87 13.72 -1.27
N GLY A 299 4.74 14.22 -2.13
CA GLY A 299 6.19 14.23 -1.90
C GLY A 299 6.70 15.40 -1.07
N ARG A 300 5.93 16.48 -0.91
CA ARG A 300 6.40 17.71 -0.23
C ARG A 300 6.97 17.44 1.17
N PRO A 301 6.28 16.77 2.11
CA PRO A 301 6.81 16.52 3.44
C PRO A 301 8.11 15.70 3.41
N ILE A 302 8.18 14.69 2.55
CA ILE A 302 9.37 13.83 2.40
C ILE A 302 10.56 14.61 1.84
N MET A 303 10.33 15.46 0.84
CA MET A 303 11.38 16.27 0.22
C MET A 303 11.92 17.32 1.20
N GLU A 304 11.05 17.96 1.94
CA GLU A 304 11.42 18.94 2.98
C GLU A 304 12.21 18.25 4.11
N PHE A 305 11.76 17.09 4.58
CA PHE A 305 12.49 16.27 5.56
C PHE A 305 13.92 15.95 5.09
N ILE A 306 14.08 15.46 3.86
CA ILE A 306 15.39 15.10 3.30
C ILE A 306 16.28 16.34 3.15
N SER A 307 15.73 17.45 2.68
CA SER A 307 16.45 18.71 2.53
C SER A 307 16.98 19.20 3.87
N ASN A 308 16.12 19.24 4.88
CA ASN A 308 16.48 19.67 6.23
C ASN A 308 17.55 18.76 6.88
N LYS A 309 17.41 17.44 6.72
CA LYS A 309 18.41 16.48 7.22
C LYS A 309 19.78 16.68 6.57
N LYS A 310 19.83 17.02 5.27
CA LYS A 310 21.08 17.36 4.58
C LYS A 310 21.72 18.65 5.10
N ASN A 311 20.92 19.63 5.48
CA ASN A 311 21.39 20.94 5.95
C ASN A 311 21.73 20.96 7.45
N ARG A 312 21.61 19.85 8.18
CA ARG A 312 21.83 19.71 9.64
C ARG A 312 21.01 20.68 10.52
N THR A 313 20.05 21.41 9.98
CA THR A 313 19.17 22.34 10.67
C THR A 313 17.73 21.82 10.65
N TYR A 314 17.46 20.77 11.44
CA TYR A 314 16.21 20.10 11.35
C TYR A 314 15.29 20.41 12.54
N LYS A 315 14.19 21.10 12.28
CA LYS A 315 12.99 21.09 13.13
C LYS A 315 11.80 20.86 12.20
N LEU A 316 11.13 19.70 12.30
CA LEU A 316 9.78 19.58 11.78
C LEU A 316 8.91 20.60 12.51
N LYS A 317 8.33 21.54 11.78
CA LYS A 317 7.23 22.34 12.32
C LYS A 317 6.05 21.41 12.46
N ASP A 318 5.47 21.32 13.65
CA ASP A 318 4.35 20.46 14.02
C ASP A 318 3.06 20.63 13.19
N ASN A 319 3.08 21.48 12.17
CA ASN A 319 1.93 21.86 11.35
C ASN A 319 2.22 21.79 9.85
N ILE A 320 2.79 20.69 9.35
CA ILE A 320 2.75 20.47 7.90
C ILE A 320 1.38 19.87 7.59
N ASP A 321 0.44 20.70 7.14
CA ASP A 321 -0.81 20.22 6.56
C ASP A 321 -0.47 19.46 5.27
N PRO A 322 -0.68 18.12 5.21
CA PRO A 322 -0.39 17.35 4.01
C PRO A 322 -1.30 17.71 2.83
N ASN A 323 -2.34 18.54 3.07
CA ASN A 323 -3.33 18.96 2.10
C ASN A 323 -3.22 20.46 1.73
N ALA A 324 -2.24 21.21 2.29
CA ALA A 324 -2.01 22.62 1.96
C ALA A 324 -1.22 22.83 0.65
#